data_d15763078b1699cbcab064c73c8d3486
#
_entry.id   d15763078b1699cbcab064c73c8d3486
#
_cell.length_a   1.000
_cell.length_b   1.000
_cell.length_c   1.000
_cell.angle_alpha   90.00
_cell.angle_beta   90.00
_cell.angle_gamma   90.00
#
_symmetry.space_group_name_H-M   'P 1'
#
loop_
_entity.id
_entity.type
_entity.pdbx_description
1 polymer ?
#
loop_
_entity_poly.entity_id
_entity_poly.type
_entity_poly.pdbx_seq_one_letter_code
_entity_poly.pdbx_strand_id
1 'polypeptide(L)'
;MLIISNLSATIEDKKILKNFGLEIKPGEVHAIMGPNGSGKSTLANVLSGKKGYKIDGKAFYEGTDLLEIPIEERAKKGIFLAFQYPIEIPGVNTNNFLKTSLNAIRKHRGLKELDSLEFL
;
A
#
# COMPACT_ATOMS: atom_id res chain seq x y z
N MET A 1 -9.05 9.96 2.49
CA MET A 1 -8.74 10.04 3.94
C MET A 1 -8.22 8.71 4.43
N LEU A 2 -7.14 8.70 5.16
CA LEU A 2 -6.57 7.52 5.80
C LEU A 2 -6.62 7.70 7.32
N ILE A 3 -7.20 6.74 8.02
CA ILE A 3 -7.29 6.76 9.49
C ILE A 3 -6.70 5.47 10.04
N ILE A 4 -5.64 5.60 10.81
CA ILE A 4 -4.98 4.48 11.49
C ILE A 4 -5.26 4.60 12.98
N SER A 5 -5.76 3.53 13.58
CA SER A 5 -6.13 3.50 15.00
C SER A 5 -5.52 2.29 15.69
N ASN A 6 -4.75 2.55 16.74
CA ASN A 6 -4.14 1.52 17.59
C ASN A 6 -3.42 0.40 16.81
N LEU A 7 -2.72 0.77 15.74
CA LEU A 7 -2.03 -0.18 14.89
C LEU A 7 -0.80 -0.74 15.60
N SER A 8 -0.77 -2.03 15.76
CA SER A 8 0.38 -2.76 16.29
C SER A 8 0.81 -3.82 15.30
N ALA A 9 2.10 -4.00 15.13
CA ALA A 9 2.65 -5.01 14.24
C ALA A 9 3.82 -5.72 14.89
N THR A 10 3.80 -7.04 14.80
CA THR A 10 4.82 -7.94 15.36
C THR A 10 5.38 -8.81 14.25
N ILE A 11 6.68 -8.94 14.19
CA ILE A 11 7.40 -9.86 13.31
C ILE A 11 8.44 -10.64 14.14
N GLU A 12 8.51 -11.97 13.95
CA GLU A 12 9.44 -12.84 14.69
C GLU A 12 9.39 -12.61 16.21
N ASP A 13 8.16 -12.56 16.75
CA ASP A 13 7.87 -12.29 18.16
C ASP A 13 8.34 -10.92 18.71
N LYS A 14 8.83 -10.06 17.82
CA LYS A 14 9.24 -8.70 18.16
C LYS A 14 8.17 -7.70 17.72
N LYS A 15 7.62 -6.97 18.69
CA LYS A 15 6.66 -5.90 18.43
C LYS A 15 7.37 -4.64 17.94
N ILE A 16 7.14 -4.28 16.68
CA ILE A 16 7.77 -3.13 16.02
C ILE A 16 6.89 -1.89 16.12
N LEU A 17 5.61 -2.02 15.74
CA LEU A 17 4.62 -0.94 15.90
C LEU A 17 3.81 -1.17 17.17
N LYS A 18 3.62 -0.12 17.94
CA LYS A 18 2.93 -0.17 19.24
C LYS A 18 1.87 0.90 19.29
N ASN A 19 0.59 0.49 19.12
CA ASN A 19 -0.57 1.39 19.22
C ASN A 19 -0.43 2.67 18.39
N PHE A 20 0.08 2.54 17.17
CA PHE A 20 0.30 3.67 16.28
C PHE A 20 -1.03 4.24 15.77
N GLY A 21 -1.16 5.55 15.80
CA GLY A 21 -2.32 6.26 15.28
C GLY A 21 -1.92 7.41 14.37
N LEU A 22 -2.66 7.59 13.29
CA LEU A 22 -2.44 8.67 12.33
C LEU A 22 -3.72 8.94 11.56
N GLU A 23 -4.01 10.21 11.30
CA GLU A 23 -5.08 10.63 10.41
C GLU A 23 -4.51 11.51 9.31
N ILE A 24 -4.74 11.13 8.06
CA ILE A 24 -4.33 11.90 6.88
C ILE A 24 -5.60 12.28 6.11
N LYS A 25 -5.87 13.59 6.04
CA LYS A 25 -7.01 14.14 5.28
C LYS A 25 -6.65 14.28 3.81
N PRO A 26 -7.65 14.35 2.90
CA PRO A 26 -7.40 14.61 1.50
C PRO A 26 -6.55 15.88 1.30
N GLY A 27 -5.55 15.79 0.41
CA GLY A 27 -4.65 16.90 0.10
C GLY A 27 -3.52 17.11 1.09
N GLU A 28 -3.44 16.37 2.18
CA GLU A 28 -2.35 16.45 3.14
C GLU A 28 -1.18 15.55 2.76
N VAL A 29 0.03 16.00 3.07
CA VAL A 29 1.27 15.21 2.98
C VAL A 29 1.87 15.09 4.38
N HIS A 30 2.09 13.86 4.84
CA HIS A 30 2.68 13.59 6.15
C HIS A 30 4.06 12.97 5.99
N ALA A 31 5.04 13.55 6.66
CA ALA A 31 6.39 13.00 6.75
C ALA A 31 6.55 12.22 8.05
N ILE A 32 6.93 10.95 7.95
CA ILE A 32 7.20 10.10 9.11
C ILE A 32 8.70 9.99 9.29
N MET A 33 9.17 10.51 10.40
CA MET A 33 10.59 10.56 10.72
C MET A 33 10.89 9.82 12.02
N GLY A 34 12.11 9.33 12.13
CA GLY A 34 12.61 8.63 13.31
C GLY A 34 13.91 7.90 13.01
N PRO A 35 14.61 7.42 14.04
CA PRO A 35 15.83 6.65 13.86
C PRO A 35 15.57 5.31 13.16
N ASN A 36 16.61 4.68 12.65
CA ASN A 36 16.55 3.35 12.09
C ASN A 36 16.03 2.36 13.14
N GLY A 37 15.12 1.47 12.74
CA GLY A 37 14.50 0.52 13.66
C GLY A 37 13.28 1.06 14.45
N SER A 38 12.85 2.30 14.18
CA SER A 38 11.66 2.88 14.84
C SER A 38 10.32 2.42 14.27
N GLY A 39 10.32 1.66 13.16
CA GLY A 39 9.11 1.11 12.57
C GLY A 39 8.58 1.83 11.32
N LYS A 40 9.29 2.79 10.77
CA LYS A 40 8.88 3.54 9.56
C LYS A 40 8.60 2.61 8.37
N SER A 41 9.56 1.75 8.04
CA SER A 41 9.41 0.77 6.95
C SER A 41 8.36 -0.29 7.26
N THR A 42 8.23 -0.67 8.53
CA THR A 42 7.20 -1.61 8.98
C THR A 42 5.80 -1.04 8.75
N LEU A 43 5.56 0.23 9.06
CA LEU A 43 4.29 0.88 8.80
C LEU A 43 3.94 0.82 7.30
N ALA A 44 4.87 1.17 6.43
CA ALA A 44 4.68 1.12 4.99
C ALA A 44 4.37 -0.31 4.50
N ASN A 45 5.12 -1.30 4.99
CA ASN A 45 4.92 -2.71 4.64
C ASN A 45 3.56 -3.23 5.11
N VAL A 46 3.14 -2.89 6.31
CA VAL A 46 1.84 -3.30 6.86
C VAL A 46 0.69 -2.71 6.05
N LEU A 47 0.74 -1.43 5.74
CA LEU A 47 -0.31 -0.77 4.97
C LEU A 47 -0.39 -1.27 3.52
N SER A 48 0.73 -1.59 2.91
CA SER A 48 0.76 -2.15 1.55
C SER A 48 0.39 -3.63 1.48
N GLY A 49 0.39 -4.34 2.61
CA GLY A 49 -0.06 -5.73 2.72
C GLY A 49 1.04 -6.78 2.68
N LYS A 50 2.29 -6.41 2.98
CA LYS A 50 3.38 -7.38 3.05
C LYS A 50 3.10 -8.44 4.11
N LYS A 51 3.30 -9.70 3.76
CA LYS A 51 3.06 -10.84 4.63
C LYS A 51 4.14 -10.97 5.71
N GLY A 52 3.82 -11.72 6.77
CA GLY A 52 4.77 -12.06 7.85
C GLY A 52 4.58 -11.28 9.14
N TYR A 53 3.67 -10.32 9.18
CA TYR A 53 3.35 -9.55 10.38
C TYR A 53 2.11 -10.07 11.08
N LYS A 54 2.15 -10.13 12.40
CA LYS A 54 0.92 -10.19 13.21
C LYS A 54 0.45 -8.76 13.46
N ILE A 55 -0.75 -8.45 13.05
CA ILE A 55 -1.27 -7.09 13.03
C ILE A 55 -2.51 -7.00 13.91
N ASP A 56 -2.54 -5.99 14.79
CA ASP A 56 -3.69 -5.59 15.56
C ASP A 56 -4.02 -4.13 15.28
N GLY A 57 -5.28 -3.75 15.45
CA GLY A 57 -5.74 -2.39 15.20
C GLY A 57 -6.50 -2.26 13.89
N LYS A 58 -6.65 -1.04 13.43
CA LYS A 58 -7.41 -0.73 12.21
C LYS A 58 -6.72 0.31 11.35
N ALA A 59 -6.91 0.19 10.04
CA ALA A 59 -6.44 1.16 9.06
C ALA A 59 -7.52 1.36 7.99
N PHE A 60 -8.29 2.44 8.12
CA PHE A 60 -9.35 2.77 7.17
C PHE A 60 -8.85 3.71 6.09
N TYR A 61 -9.06 3.33 4.86
CA TYR A 61 -8.84 4.15 3.68
C TYR A 61 -10.13 4.28 2.89
N GLU A 62 -10.61 5.52 2.75
CA GLU A 62 -11.90 5.81 2.09
C GLU A 62 -13.05 4.94 2.63
N GLY A 63 -13.10 4.77 3.96
CA GLY A 63 -14.13 4.00 4.63
C GLY A 63 -13.97 2.48 4.60
N THR A 64 -12.93 1.95 3.99
CA THR A 64 -12.64 0.51 3.92
C THR A 64 -11.45 0.18 4.80
N ASP A 65 -11.58 -0.86 5.64
CA ASP A 65 -10.45 -1.35 6.44
C ASP A 65 -9.45 -2.10 5.54
N LEU A 66 -8.28 -1.51 5.36
CA LEU A 66 -7.22 -2.07 4.53
C LEU A 66 -6.74 -3.44 5.02
N LEU A 67 -6.81 -3.68 6.33
CA LEU A 67 -6.34 -4.93 6.92
C LEU A 67 -7.25 -6.13 6.60
N GLU A 68 -8.49 -5.86 6.21
CA GLU A 68 -9.48 -6.88 5.87
C GLU A 68 -9.53 -7.23 4.38
N ILE A 69 -8.85 -6.47 3.54
CA ILE A 69 -8.86 -6.68 2.08
C ILE A 69 -7.50 -7.19 1.59
N PRO A 70 -7.48 -8.00 0.52
CA PRO A 70 -6.24 -8.50 -0.05
C PRO A 70 -5.39 -7.39 -0.67
N ILE A 71 -4.11 -7.67 -0.84
CA ILE A 71 -3.12 -6.70 -1.34
C ILE A 71 -3.50 -6.13 -2.72
N GLU A 72 -4.09 -6.95 -3.59
CA GLU A 72 -4.52 -6.55 -4.93
C GLU A 72 -5.63 -5.50 -4.87
N GLU A 73 -6.56 -5.65 -3.94
CA GLU A 73 -7.64 -4.69 -3.74
C GLU A 73 -7.13 -3.38 -3.15
N ARG A 74 -6.15 -3.43 -2.25
CA ARG A 74 -5.49 -2.22 -1.75
C ARG A 74 -4.82 -1.44 -2.88
N ALA A 75 -4.09 -2.13 -3.75
CA ALA A 75 -3.42 -1.53 -4.89
C ALA A 75 -4.42 -0.87 -5.86
N LYS A 76 -5.53 -1.53 -6.17
CA LYS A 76 -6.59 -0.98 -7.02
C LYS A 76 -7.26 0.26 -6.42
N LYS A 77 -7.34 0.35 -5.11
CA LYS A 77 -7.84 1.54 -4.40
C LYS A 77 -6.87 2.72 -4.43
N GLY A 78 -5.63 2.50 -4.85
CA GLY A 78 -4.62 3.54 -4.97
C GLY A 78 -3.55 3.52 -3.89
N ILE A 79 -3.48 2.46 -3.07
CA ILE A 79 -2.37 2.29 -2.12
C ILE A 79 -1.14 1.86 -2.89
N PHE A 80 -0.12 2.69 -2.89
CA PHE A 80 1.13 2.45 -3.60
C PHE A 80 2.32 2.60 -2.66
N LEU A 81 3.21 1.61 -2.68
CA LEU A 81 4.48 1.65 -1.96
C LEU A 81 5.62 1.88 -2.95
N ALA A 82 6.33 2.99 -2.79
CA ALA A 82 7.58 3.22 -3.49
C ALA A 82 8.70 2.45 -2.77
N PHE A 83 9.25 1.45 -3.44
CA PHE A 83 10.33 0.64 -2.87
C PHE A 83 11.61 1.47 -2.73
N GLN A 84 12.37 1.19 -1.69
CA GLN A 84 13.66 1.81 -1.44
C GLN A 84 14.68 1.47 -2.54
N TYR A 85 14.61 0.25 -3.07
CA TYR A 85 15.40 -0.22 -4.20
C TYR A 85 14.50 -0.78 -5.29
N PRO A 86 14.77 -0.48 -6.57
CA PRO A 86 14.02 -1.05 -7.69
C PRO A 86 14.09 -2.59 -7.69
N ILE A 87 12.97 -3.23 -8.00
CA ILE A 87 12.88 -4.69 -8.13
C ILE A 87 12.57 -5.00 -9.60
N GLU A 88 13.41 -5.81 -10.22
CA GLU A 88 13.19 -6.31 -11.56
C GLU A 88 12.23 -7.51 -11.55
N ILE A 89 11.31 -7.55 -12.50
CA ILE A 89 10.47 -8.71 -12.78
C ILE A 89 10.98 -9.36 -14.07
N PRO A 90 11.72 -10.48 -14.00
CA PRO A 90 12.29 -11.10 -15.19
C PRO A 90 11.22 -11.50 -16.21
N GLY A 91 11.48 -11.21 -17.50
CA GLY A 91 10.59 -11.57 -18.60
C GLY A 91 9.39 -10.63 -18.80
N VAL A 92 9.25 -9.59 -18.02
CA VAL A 92 8.18 -8.59 -18.15
C VAL A 92 8.77 -7.27 -18.61
N ASN A 93 8.37 -6.79 -19.79
CA ASN A 93 8.81 -5.47 -20.25
C ASN A 93 7.99 -4.34 -19.59
N THR A 94 8.57 -3.15 -19.55
CA THR A 94 8.01 -1.99 -18.87
C THR A 94 6.64 -1.58 -19.45
N ASN A 95 6.49 -1.60 -20.77
CA ASN A 95 5.22 -1.21 -21.40
C ASN A 95 4.09 -2.16 -21.03
N ASN A 96 4.32 -3.46 -21.07
CA ASN A 96 3.31 -4.45 -20.67
C ASN A 96 2.97 -4.33 -19.20
N PHE A 97 3.96 -4.13 -18.34
CA PHE A 97 3.75 -3.93 -16.91
C PHE A 97 2.88 -2.71 -16.65
N LEU A 98 3.22 -1.56 -17.21
CA LEU A 98 2.49 -0.31 -17.01
C LEU A 98 1.07 -0.39 -17.58
N LYS A 99 0.91 -0.92 -18.79
CA LYS A 99 -0.41 -1.08 -19.41
C LYS A 99 -1.32 -1.99 -18.60
N THR A 100 -0.83 -3.14 -18.19
CA THR A 100 -1.60 -4.11 -17.39
C THR A 100 -1.99 -3.51 -16.05
N SER A 101 -1.07 -2.83 -15.38
CA SER A 101 -1.32 -2.17 -14.10
C SER A 101 -2.35 -1.06 -14.22
N LEU A 102 -2.21 -0.20 -15.23
CA LEU A 102 -3.16 0.89 -15.48
C LEU A 102 -4.55 0.35 -15.79
N ASN A 103 -4.65 -0.67 -16.64
CA ASN A 103 -5.94 -1.25 -17.03
C ASN A 103 -6.62 -1.96 -15.85
N ALA A 104 -5.87 -2.58 -14.95
CA ALA A 104 -6.43 -3.16 -13.73
C ALA A 104 -7.10 -2.08 -12.84
N ILE A 105 -6.46 -0.91 -12.70
CA ILE A 105 -7.02 0.23 -11.95
C ILE A 105 -8.21 0.83 -12.69
N ARG A 106 -8.12 1.02 -13.99
CA ARG A 106 -9.23 1.54 -14.81
C ARG A 106 -10.46 0.66 -14.72
N LYS A 107 -10.29 -0.65 -14.88
CA LYS A 107 -11.37 -1.63 -14.74
C LYS A 107 -12.03 -1.57 -13.35
N HIS A 108 -11.23 -1.49 -12.31
CA HIS A 108 -11.75 -1.36 -10.94
C HIS A 108 -12.59 -0.08 -10.75
N ARG A 109 -12.26 0.99 -11.46
CA ARG A 109 -12.99 2.27 -11.45
C ARG A 109 -14.15 2.32 -12.44
N GLY A 110 -14.46 1.22 -13.13
CA GLY A 110 -15.51 1.17 -14.16
C GLY A 110 -15.16 1.88 -15.46
N LEU A 111 -13.88 2.16 -15.71
CA LEU A 111 -13.40 2.78 -16.94
C LEU A 111 -13.00 1.72 -17.95
N LYS A 112 -13.16 2.05 -19.24
CA LYS A 112 -12.71 1.18 -20.33
C LYS A 112 -11.21 0.94 -20.27
N GLU A 113 -10.80 -0.30 -20.52
CA GLU A 113 -9.38 -0.64 -20.70
C GLU A 113 -8.81 0.03 -21.95
N LEU A 114 -7.55 0.44 -21.87
CA LEU A 114 -6.83 0.99 -23.02
C LEU A 114 -6.22 -0.13 -23.84
N ASP A 115 -6.32 -0.04 -25.17
CA ASP A 115 -5.57 -0.92 -26.06
C ASP A 115 -4.11 -0.47 -26.21
N SER A 116 -3.34 -1.19 -27.03
CA SER A 116 -1.89 -0.90 -27.16
C SER A 116 -1.59 0.43 -27.84
N LEU A 117 -2.49 0.91 -28.70
CA LEU A 117 -2.34 2.20 -29.38
C LEU A 117 -2.76 3.35 -28.45
N GLU A 118 -3.86 3.19 -27.74
CA GLU A 118 -4.36 4.20 -26.80
C GLU A 118 -3.42 4.41 -25.60
N PHE A 119 -2.64 3.38 -25.24
CA PHE A 119 -1.67 3.45 -24.16
C PHE A 119 -0.41 4.24 -24.52
N LEU A 120 0.02 4.21 -25.80
CA LEU A 120 1.18 4.96 -26.29
C LEU A 120 0.91 6.46 -26.35
#